data_b94bd3df3259649953cad66f3acb1805
#
_entry.id   b94bd3df3259649953cad66f3acb1805
#
_cell.length_a   1.000
_cell.length_b   1.000
_cell.length_c   1.000
_cell.angle_alpha   90.00
_cell.angle_beta   90.00
_cell.angle_gamma   90.00
#
_symmetry.space_group_name_H-M   'P 1'
#
loop_
_entity.id
_entity.type
_entity.pdbx_description
1 polymer ?
#
loop_
_entity_poly.entity_id
_entity_poly.type
_entity_poly.pdbx_seq_one_letter_code
_entity_poly.pdbx_strand_id
1 'polypeptide(L)'
;MCGTQAAGLLESDHNGSMGKVLHVGKAVYNGLISAFLALNGFTGAGTIFDGDEGFLKTMVLSDSDFSLDVALKNMGKVRVRDIYFKKYPFCRHLHSSIDTVLKLKASIGEEYEHIGNVIIKTYDVAAKHDNYNPKNVEELKQSLPYAVAIMLVCGEIDLDDLNQLIEFGLLDSYSTVDKVNSIKNLASKIIIVSDSGLDELYPNKRPSNVIIKLD
;
A
#
# COMPACT_ATOMS: atom_id res chain seq x y z
N MET A 1 -28.32 9.09 1.07
CA MET A 1 -28.09 8.27 -0.15
C MET A 1 -26.65 7.78 -0.27
N CYS A 2 -25.62 8.64 -0.15
CA CYS A 2 -24.24 8.17 -0.21
C CYS A 2 -23.92 7.08 0.80
N GLY A 3 -24.38 7.22 2.06
CA GLY A 3 -24.16 6.24 3.10
C GLY A 3 -24.74 4.86 2.80
N THR A 4 -25.90 4.80 2.15
CA THR A 4 -26.54 3.54 1.73
C THR A 4 -25.73 2.81 0.65
N GLN A 5 -24.91 3.52 -0.12
CA GLN A 5 -24.09 2.99 -1.19
C GLN A 5 -22.60 2.84 -0.78
N ALA A 6 -22.28 3.13 0.47
CA ALA A 6 -20.92 3.00 0.97
C ALA A 6 -20.49 1.53 0.94
N ALA A 7 -19.35 1.27 0.34
CA ALA A 7 -18.77 -0.06 0.18
C ALA A 7 -17.26 0.04 0.01
N GLY A 8 -16.60 -1.10 -0.05
CA GLY A 8 -15.16 -1.21 -0.24
C GLY A 8 -14.53 -1.98 0.91
N LEU A 9 -14.30 -3.28 0.69
CA LEU A 9 -13.69 -4.15 1.68
C LEU A 9 -12.19 -4.27 1.42
N LEU A 10 -11.39 -4.18 2.48
CA LEU A 10 -9.94 -4.25 2.40
C LEU A 10 -9.44 -5.66 2.02
N GLU A 11 -10.29 -6.68 2.14
CA GLU A 11 -9.97 -8.07 1.78
C GLU A 11 -9.42 -8.21 0.35
N SER A 12 -9.86 -7.32 -0.56
CA SER A 12 -9.33 -7.27 -1.93
C SER A 12 -7.82 -7.01 -1.99
N ASP A 13 -7.24 -6.36 -0.99
CA ASP A 13 -5.80 -6.08 -0.93
C ASP A 13 -5.00 -7.34 -0.57
N HIS A 14 -5.60 -8.27 0.20
CA HIS A 14 -4.92 -9.49 0.63
C HIS A 14 -4.81 -10.54 -0.50
N ASN A 15 -5.69 -10.47 -1.49
CA ASN A 15 -5.75 -11.44 -2.58
C ASN A 15 -5.21 -10.89 -3.91
N GLY A 16 -4.47 -9.77 -3.90
CA GLY A 16 -3.86 -9.19 -5.09
C GLY A 16 -4.88 -8.86 -6.19
N SER A 17 -6.10 -8.45 -5.80
CA SER A 17 -7.15 -8.12 -6.76
C SER A 17 -7.14 -6.65 -7.15
N MET A 18 -7.76 -6.32 -8.28
CA MET A 18 -7.93 -4.93 -8.75
C MET A 18 -8.97 -4.14 -7.96
N GLY A 19 -9.52 -4.67 -6.86
CA GLY A 19 -10.55 -4.05 -6.03
C GLY A 19 -10.18 -2.66 -5.53
N LYS A 20 -8.93 -2.44 -5.16
CA LYS A 20 -8.42 -1.16 -4.68
C LYS A 20 -8.59 -0.02 -5.70
N VAL A 21 -8.35 -0.29 -6.97
CA VAL A 21 -8.55 0.69 -8.06
C VAL A 21 -10.04 0.98 -8.24
N LEU A 22 -10.87 -0.08 -8.16
CA LEU A 22 -12.33 0.03 -8.27
C LEU A 22 -12.91 0.88 -7.14
N HIS A 23 -12.41 0.78 -5.90
CA HIS A 23 -12.96 1.48 -4.74
C HIS A 23 -12.98 3.00 -4.94
N VAL A 24 -11.91 3.58 -5.47
CA VAL A 24 -11.83 5.03 -5.71
C VAL A 24 -12.85 5.47 -6.77
N GLY A 25 -12.88 4.76 -7.90
CA GLY A 25 -13.84 5.04 -8.99
C GLY A 25 -15.29 4.87 -8.54
N LYS A 26 -15.57 3.81 -7.75
CA LYS A 26 -16.90 3.54 -7.22
C LYS A 26 -17.38 4.60 -6.23
N ALA A 27 -16.49 5.13 -5.39
CA ALA A 27 -16.82 6.21 -4.47
C ALA A 27 -17.27 7.47 -5.23
N VAL A 28 -16.55 7.86 -6.27
CA VAL A 28 -16.92 9.01 -7.14
C VAL A 28 -18.25 8.75 -7.85
N TYR A 29 -18.39 7.58 -8.46
CA TYR A 29 -19.63 7.18 -9.14
C TYR A 29 -20.84 7.25 -8.20
N ASN A 30 -20.76 6.64 -7.02
CA ASN A 30 -21.85 6.63 -6.03
C ASN A 30 -22.17 8.04 -5.54
N GLY A 31 -21.16 8.91 -5.36
CA GLY A 31 -21.36 10.32 -5.00
C GLY A 31 -22.15 11.08 -6.07
N LEU A 32 -21.76 10.94 -7.34
CA LEU A 32 -22.43 11.60 -8.47
C LEU A 32 -23.89 11.12 -8.62
N ILE A 33 -24.11 9.80 -8.62
CA ILE A 33 -25.47 9.23 -8.72
C ILE A 33 -26.32 9.71 -7.55
N SER A 34 -25.79 9.74 -6.33
CA SER A 34 -26.54 10.24 -5.16
C SER A 34 -26.95 11.71 -5.33
N ALA A 35 -26.07 12.55 -5.89
CA ALA A 35 -26.36 13.94 -6.16
C ALA A 35 -27.47 14.10 -7.22
N PHE A 36 -27.40 13.36 -8.34
CA PHE A 36 -28.42 13.38 -9.38
C PHE A 36 -29.78 12.88 -8.88
N LEU A 37 -29.79 11.81 -8.08
CA LEU A 37 -31.02 11.32 -7.47
C LEU A 37 -31.67 12.36 -6.55
N ALA A 38 -30.85 13.04 -5.71
CA ALA A 38 -31.32 14.11 -4.83
C ALA A 38 -31.91 15.31 -5.63
N LEU A 39 -31.26 15.71 -6.72
CA LEU A 39 -31.74 16.76 -7.61
C LEU A 39 -33.12 16.43 -8.21
N ASN A 40 -33.42 15.14 -8.39
CA ASN A 40 -34.70 14.66 -8.92
C ASN A 40 -35.69 14.27 -7.80
N GLY A 41 -35.49 14.71 -6.57
CA GLY A 41 -36.41 14.53 -5.46
C GLY A 41 -36.38 13.16 -4.78
N PHE A 42 -35.36 12.33 -5.09
CA PHE A 42 -35.18 11.08 -4.38
C PHE A 42 -34.67 11.33 -2.95
N THR A 43 -35.29 10.70 -1.96
CA THR A 43 -34.99 10.94 -0.54
C THR A 43 -34.05 9.89 0.04
N GLY A 44 -33.28 10.27 1.05
CA GLY A 44 -32.42 9.39 1.83
C GLY A 44 -32.77 9.48 3.32
N ALA A 45 -32.39 8.45 4.09
CA ALA A 45 -32.56 8.47 5.53
C ALA A 45 -31.72 9.58 6.17
N GLY A 46 -32.32 10.43 7.00
CA GLY A 46 -31.62 11.49 7.73
C GLY A 46 -30.59 10.96 8.73
N THR A 47 -30.83 9.77 9.29
CA THR A 47 -30.00 9.10 10.29
C THR A 47 -29.08 8.04 9.70
N ILE A 48 -28.76 8.11 8.40
CA ILE A 48 -27.98 7.07 7.70
C ILE A 48 -26.60 6.84 8.30
N PHE A 49 -26.00 7.85 8.95
CA PHE A 49 -24.68 7.74 9.56
C PHE A 49 -24.74 7.28 11.02
N ASP A 50 -25.63 7.84 11.84
CA ASP A 50 -25.66 7.77 13.30
C ASP A 50 -26.82 6.94 13.86
N GLY A 51 -27.78 6.53 13.04
CA GLY A 51 -28.89 5.66 13.44
C GLY A 51 -28.45 4.28 13.92
N ASP A 52 -29.36 3.56 14.60
CA ASP A 52 -29.05 2.24 15.19
C ASP A 52 -28.61 1.18 14.16
N GLU A 53 -29.12 1.27 12.94
CA GLU A 53 -28.70 0.47 11.77
C GLU A 53 -27.88 1.32 10.78
N GLY A 54 -27.32 2.44 11.23
CA GLY A 54 -26.57 3.38 10.42
C GLY A 54 -25.13 2.94 10.15
N PHE A 55 -24.48 3.65 9.23
CA PHE A 55 -23.14 3.34 8.75
C PHE A 55 -22.11 3.18 9.88
N LEU A 56 -22.11 4.09 10.86
CA LEU A 56 -21.13 4.06 11.95
C LEU A 56 -21.27 2.80 12.81
N LYS A 57 -22.49 2.41 13.18
CA LYS A 57 -22.73 1.23 14.01
C LYS A 57 -22.51 -0.09 13.26
N THR A 58 -22.76 -0.12 11.97
CA THR A 58 -22.65 -1.35 11.17
C THR A 58 -21.25 -1.57 10.58
N MET A 59 -20.52 -0.49 10.25
CA MET A 59 -19.23 -0.57 9.55
C MET A 59 -18.03 -0.20 10.42
N VAL A 60 -18.24 0.53 11.50
CA VAL A 60 -17.19 0.92 12.44
C VAL A 60 -17.27 0.02 13.67
N LEU A 61 -16.48 -1.04 13.70
CA LEU A 61 -16.46 -2.05 14.77
C LEU A 61 -15.67 -1.61 16.03
N SER A 62 -15.50 -0.32 16.27
CA SER A 62 -14.76 0.15 17.44
C SER A 62 -15.69 0.83 18.45
N ASP A 63 -15.49 0.55 19.74
CA ASP A 63 -16.10 1.27 20.86
C ASP A 63 -15.54 2.71 21.02
N SER A 64 -14.77 3.21 20.04
CA SER A 64 -14.28 4.57 20.07
C SER A 64 -15.45 5.54 19.84
N ASP A 65 -15.54 6.59 20.67
CA ASP A 65 -16.41 7.74 20.51
C ASP A 65 -16.12 8.46 19.18
N PHE A 66 -16.54 7.86 18.08
CA PHE A 66 -16.45 8.48 16.77
C PHE A 66 -17.46 9.63 16.71
N SER A 67 -16.97 10.86 16.81
CA SER A 67 -17.80 12.04 16.67
C SER A 67 -18.02 12.36 15.19
N LEU A 68 -19.25 12.17 14.71
CA LEU A 68 -19.69 12.60 13.39
C LEU A 68 -19.41 14.10 13.17
N ASP A 69 -19.55 14.93 14.22
CA ASP A 69 -19.23 16.35 14.18
C ASP A 69 -17.78 16.65 13.79
N VAL A 70 -16.83 15.85 14.25
CA VAL A 70 -15.42 15.98 13.86
C VAL A 70 -15.21 15.64 12.39
N ALA A 71 -15.87 14.60 11.89
CA ALA A 71 -15.81 14.23 10.48
C ALA A 71 -16.46 15.31 9.60
N LEU A 72 -17.60 15.87 10.02
CA LEU A 72 -18.34 16.88 9.25
C LEU A 72 -17.69 18.27 9.29
N LYS A 73 -16.91 18.63 10.31
CA LYS A 73 -16.19 19.92 10.39
C LYS A 73 -15.34 20.24 9.17
N ASN A 74 -14.92 19.23 8.44
CA ASN A 74 -14.08 19.35 7.26
C ASN A 74 -14.84 19.15 5.94
N MET A 75 -16.13 18.89 5.97
CA MET A 75 -16.95 18.81 4.77
C MET A 75 -17.03 20.18 4.07
N GLY A 76 -16.96 20.17 2.75
CA GLY A 76 -16.95 21.39 1.93
C GLY A 76 -15.58 22.05 1.80
N LYS A 77 -14.54 21.61 2.51
CA LYS A 77 -13.16 22.06 2.29
C LYS A 77 -12.53 21.29 1.13
N VAL A 78 -11.98 22.02 0.18
CA VAL A 78 -11.22 21.40 -0.92
C VAL A 78 -9.87 20.91 -0.39
N ARG A 79 -9.72 19.60 -0.27
CA ARG A 79 -8.54 18.93 0.32
C ARG A 79 -7.51 18.49 -0.72
N VAL A 80 -7.65 18.91 -1.96
CA VAL A 80 -6.71 18.52 -3.04
C VAL A 80 -5.26 18.94 -2.73
N ARG A 81 -5.07 20.00 -1.94
CA ARG A 81 -3.73 20.45 -1.51
C ARG A 81 -3.10 19.58 -0.44
N ASP A 82 -3.90 18.75 0.23
CA ASP A 82 -3.44 17.82 1.29
C ASP A 82 -3.04 16.46 0.71
N ILE A 83 -3.21 16.28 -0.61
CA ILE A 83 -2.83 15.04 -1.32
C ILE A 83 -1.34 15.05 -1.58
N TYR A 84 -0.70 13.90 -1.42
CA TYR A 84 0.67 13.68 -1.86
C TYR A 84 0.72 12.59 -2.95
N PHE A 85 1.69 12.69 -3.84
CA PHE A 85 1.97 11.66 -4.84
C PHE A 85 2.94 10.64 -4.27
N LYS A 86 2.74 9.37 -4.66
CA LYS A 86 3.72 8.32 -4.35
C LYS A 86 4.97 8.52 -5.21
N LYS A 87 6.14 8.40 -4.57
CA LYS A 87 7.42 8.46 -5.27
C LYS A 87 7.72 7.13 -5.98
N TYR A 88 7.30 6.01 -5.39
CA TYR A 88 7.59 4.68 -5.92
C TYR A 88 6.30 3.94 -6.31
N PRO A 89 6.33 3.04 -7.33
CA PRO A 89 5.16 2.31 -7.81
C PRO A 89 4.73 1.16 -6.88
N PHE A 90 4.90 1.32 -5.56
CA PHE A 90 4.64 0.33 -4.53
C PHE A 90 3.65 0.82 -3.47
N CYS A 91 3.20 -0.08 -2.59
CA CYS A 91 2.39 0.28 -1.43
C CYS A 91 3.10 1.34 -0.58
N ARG A 92 2.34 2.31 -0.06
CA ARG A 92 2.92 3.41 0.74
C ARG A 92 3.63 2.92 2.01
N HIS A 93 3.21 1.78 2.57
CA HIS A 93 3.85 1.18 3.73
C HIS A 93 5.30 0.75 3.47
N LEU A 94 5.70 0.53 2.21
CA LEU A 94 7.03 0.06 1.83
C LEU A 94 8.04 1.20 1.62
N HIS A 95 7.56 2.45 1.44
CA HIS A 95 8.39 3.56 1.00
C HIS A 95 9.54 3.91 1.94
N SER A 96 9.35 3.82 3.26
CA SER A 96 10.44 4.10 4.23
C SER A 96 11.57 3.08 4.14
N SER A 97 11.24 1.80 3.91
CA SER A 97 12.23 0.76 3.67
C SER A 97 12.97 1.00 2.35
N ILE A 98 12.22 1.37 1.29
CA ILE A 98 12.79 1.73 -0.01
C ILE A 98 13.74 2.92 0.10
N ASP A 99 13.31 4.03 0.74
CA ASP A 99 14.17 5.21 0.94
C ASP A 99 15.47 4.87 1.68
N THR A 100 15.37 3.99 2.69
CA THR A 100 16.54 3.55 3.47
C THR A 100 17.47 2.69 2.62
N VAL A 101 16.93 1.77 1.86
CA VAL A 101 17.69 0.87 0.97
C VAL A 101 18.40 1.64 -0.13
N LEU A 102 17.76 2.62 -0.76
CA LEU A 102 18.39 3.44 -1.78
C LEU A 102 19.56 4.27 -1.24
N LYS A 103 19.46 4.75 0.02
CA LYS A 103 20.59 5.42 0.68
C LYS A 103 21.74 4.45 0.93
N LEU A 104 21.47 3.23 1.38
CA LEU A 104 22.49 2.20 1.59
C LEU A 104 23.12 1.74 0.26
N LYS A 105 22.30 1.58 -0.80
CA LYS A 105 22.79 1.26 -2.15
C LYS A 105 23.83 2.27 -2.63
N ALA A 106 23.66 3.55 -2.36
CA ALA A 106 24.64 4.57 -2.71
C ALA A 106 26.02 4.32 -2.07
N SER A 107 26.08 3.59 -0.94
CA SER A 107 27.33 3.24 -0.26
C SER A 107 27.94 1.92 -0.71
N ILE A 108 27.10 0.94 -1.13
CA ILE A 108 27.54 -0.40 -1.56
C ILE A 108 27.74 -0.52 -3.09
N GLY A 109 27.24 0.46 -3.87
CA GLY A 109 27.38 0.45 -5.33
C GLY A 109 26.75 -0.78 -5.99
N GLU A 110 27.50 -1.46 -6.85
CA GLU A 110 27.07 -2.68 -7.56
C GLU A 110 27.31 -3.98 -6.76
N GLU A 111 27.74 -3.89 -5.50
CA GLU A 111 28.02 -5.06 -4.66
C GLU A 111 26.75 -5.80 -4.17
N TYR A 112 25.57 -5.53 -4.75
CA TYR A 112 24.36 -6.23 -4.40
C TYR A 112 24.44 -7.75 -4.62
N GLU A 113 25.35 -8.22 -5.48
CA GLU A 113 25.60 -9.65 -5.72
C GLU A 113 26.24 -10.34 -4.48
N HIS A 114 26.98 -9.59 -3.67
CA HIS A 114 27.62 -10.04 -2.44
C HIS A 114 26.75 -9.87 -1.20
N ILE A 115 25.47 -9.54 -1.36
CA ILE A 115 24.56 -9.44 -0.22
C ILE A 115 24.21 -10.85 0.29
N GLY A 116 24.61 -11.15 1.51
CA GLY A 116 24.26 -12.38 2.23
C GLY A 116 22.82 -12.34 2.71
N ASN A 117 22.43 -11.29 3.41
CA ASN A 117 21.04 -11.05 3.78
C ASN A 117 20.72 -9.57 4.03
N VAL A 118 19.42 -9.25 4.00
CA VAL A 118 18.87 -7.92 4.33
C VAL A 118 17.83 -8.09 5.44
N ILE A 119 18.04 -7.45 6.58
CA ILE A 119 17.08 -7.47 7.68
C ILE A 119 16.35 -6.14 7.70
N ILE A 120 15.01 -6.19 7.61
CA ILE A 120 14.13 -5.03 7.64
C ILE A 120 13.29 -5.10 8.91
N LYS A 121 13.52 -4.17 9.84
CA LYS A 121 12.68 -3.98 11.01
C LYS A 121 11.71 -2.83 10.74
N THR A 122 10.42 -3.05 10.90
CA THR A 122 9.39 -2.05 10.62
C THR A 122 8.16 -2.27 11.50
N TYR A 123 7.18 -1.37 11.43
CA TYR A 123 5.92 -1.49 12.16
C TYR A 123 5.03 -2.61 11.60
N ASP A 124 4.11 -3.13 12.42
CA ASP A 124 3.35 -4.36 12.15
C ASP A 124 2.63 -4.36 10.79
N VAL A 125 1.92 -3.26 10.46
CA VAL A 125 1.20 -3.16 9.18
C VAL A 125 2.13 -3.28 7.98
N ALA A 126 3.34 -2.70 8.04
CA ALA A 126 4.31 -2.81 6.96
C ALA A 126 4.96 -4.19 6.93
N ALA A 127 5.17 -4.82 8.08
CA ALA A 127 5.75 -6.16 8.18
C ALA A 127 4.86 -7.25 7.57
N LYS A 128 3.54 -7.04 7.55
CA LYS A 128 2.56 -7.95 6.92
C LYS A 128 2.63 -7.98 5.38
N HIS A 129 3.40 -7.10 4.76
CA HIS A 129 3.67 -7.12 3.31
C HIS A 129 4.80 -8.09 2.94
N ASP A 130 4.79 -9.30 3.49
CA ASP A 130 5.84 -10.31 3.44
C ASP A 130 5.63 -11.37 2.33
N ASN A 131 4.94 -11.03 1.25
CA ASN A 131 4.74 -11.94 0.14
C ASN A 131 6.03 -12.16 -0.67
N TYR A 132 6.68 -13.32 -0.49
CA TYR A 132 7.90 -13.74 -1.21
C TYR A 132 7.62 -14.40 -2.57
N ASN A 133 6.35 -14.52 -2.97
CA ASN A 133 5.99 -15.21 -4.21
C ASN A 133 4.77 -14.55 -4.87
N PRO A 134 4.86 -13.26 -5.23
CA PRO A 134 3.76 -12.56 -5.87
C PRO A 134 3.41 -13.19 -7.21
N LYS A 135 2.11 -13.37 -7.48
CA LYS A 135 1.59 -14.04 -8.68
C LYS A 135 1.06 -13.06 -9.73
N ASN A 136 0.86 -11.83 -9.35
CA ASN A 136 0.35 -10.78 -10.23
C ASN A 136 0.93 -9.41 -9.82
N VAL A 137 0.67 -8.42 -10.66
CA VAL A 137 1.20 -7.06 -10.47
C VAL A 137 0.70 -6.40 -9.18
N GLU A 138 -0.51 -6.68 -8.74
CA GLU A 138 -1.07 -6.08 -7.53
C GLU A 138 -0.42 -6.66 -6.27
N GLU A 139 -0.16 -7.97 -6.24
CA GLU A 139 0.63 -8.61 -5.19
C GLU A 139 2.08 -8.08 -5.19
N LEU A 140 2.70 -7.97 -6.37
CA LEU A 140 4.06 -7.44 -6.51
C LEU A 140 4.20 -6.03 -5.94
N LYS A 141 3.25 -5.15 -6.25
CA LYS A 141 3.23 -3.76 -5.72
C LYS A 141 3.08 -3.71 -4.19
N GLN A 142 2.67 -4.78 -3.57
CA GLN A 142 2.52 -4.89 -2.12
C GLN A 142 3.60 -5.76 -1.46
N SER A 143 4.49 -6.39 -2.22
CA SER A 143 5.56 -7.21 -1.68
C SER A 143 6.75 -6.38 -1.21
N LEU A 144 7.02 -6.33 0.09
CA LEU A 144 8.20 -5.67 0.65
C LEU A 144 9.51 -6.34 0.21
N PRO A 145 9.63 -7.69 0.19
CA PRO A 145 10.84 -8.35 -0.30
C PRO A 145 11.17 -7.96 -1.74
N TYR A 146 10.19 -8.02 -2.64
CA TYR A 146 10.43 -7.66 -4.04
C TYR A 146 10.69 -6.17 -4.24
N ALA A 147 9.95 -5.29 -3.56
CA ALA A 147 10.19 -3.85 -3.65
C ALA A 147 11.63 -3.48 -3.26
N VAL A 148 12.14 -4.05 -2.16
CA VAL A 148 13.50 -3.81 -1.69
C VAL A 148 14.54 -4.43 -2.63
N ALA A 149 14.34 -5.67 -3.09
CA ALA A 149 15.24 -6.33 -4.02
C ALA A 149 15.36 -5.58 -5.36
N ILE A 150 14.23 -5.12 -5.90
CA ILE A 150 14.20 -4.31 -7.12
C ILE A 150 15.02 -3.03 -6.93
N MET A 151 14.84 -2.32 -5.83
CA MET A 151 15.57 -1.08 -5.57
C MET A 151 17.07 -1.31 -5.34
N LEU A 152 17.46 -2.43 -4.76
CA LEU A 152 18.87 -2.79 -4.61
C LEU A 152 19.53 -3.11 -5.96
N VAL A 153 18.84 -3.82 -6.83
CA VAL A 153 19.38 -4.22 -8.14
C VAL A 153 19.30 -3.08 -9.16
N CYS A 154 18.10 -2.48 -9.30
CA CYS A 154 17.81 -1.51 -10.35
C CYS A 154 18.09 -0.05 -9.96
N GLY A 155 18.08 0.28 -8.65
CA GLY A 155 17.97 1.66 -8.20
C GLY A 155 16.52 2.14 -8.20
N GLU A 156 16.33 3.46 -8.22
CA GLU A 156 14.99 4.05 -8.29
C GLU A 156 14.34 3.72 -9.63
N ILE A 157 13.11 3.22 -9.58
CA ILE A 157 12.32 2.85 -10.77
C ILE A 157 10.96 3.53 -10.73
N ASP A 158 10.38 3.72 -11.91
CA ASP A 158 9.00 4.16 -12.10
C ASP A 158 8.06 2.99 -12.44
N LEU A 159 6.83 3.30 -12.87
CA LEU A 159 5.83 2.30 -13.21
C LEU A 159 6.15 1.57 -14.52
N ASP A 160 6.74 2.28 -15.49
CA ASP A 160 7.08 1.71 -16.80
C ASP A 160 8.26 0.73 -16.64
N ASP A 161 9.25 1.09 -15.84
CA ASP A 161 10.35 0.18 -15.45
C ASP A 161 9.82 -1.08 -14.77
N LEU A 162 8.84 -0.94 -13.85
CA LEU A 162 8.23 -2.10 -13.18
C LEU A 162 7.50 -3.01 -14.17
N ASN A 163 6.76 -2.43 -15.11
CA ASN A 163 6.06 -3.18 -16.14
C ASN A 163 7.07 -3.92 -17.03
N GLN A 164 8.17 -3.30 -17.40
CA GLN A 164 9.23 -3.94 -18.17
C GLN A 164 9.86 -5.13 -17.44
N LEU A 165 10.09 -5.03 -16.15
CA LEU A 165 10.57 -6.16 -15.35
C LEU A 165 9.58 -7.33 -15.33
N ILE A 166 8.27 -7.03 -15.32
CA ILE A 166 7.23 -8.06 -15.40
C ILE A 166 7.26 -8.73 -16.78
N GLU A 167 7.36 -7.98 -17.87
CA GLU A 167 7.52 -8.51 -19.23
C GLU A 167 8.77 -9.39 -19.37
N PHE A 168 9.83 -9.08 -18.63
CA PHE A 168 11.05 -9.89 -18.56
C PHE A 168 10.93 -11.13 -17.65
N GLY A 169 9.72 -11.47 -17.20
CA GLY A 169 9.44 -12.67 -16.42
C GLY A 169 9.67 -12.55 -14.94
N LEU A 170 9.53 -11.36 -14.36
CA LEU A 170 9.69 -11.17 -12.90
C LEU A 170 8.69 -12.00 -12.08
N LEU A 171 7.48 -12.21 -12.61
CA LEU A 171 6.42 -13.01 -11.97
C LEU A 171 6.43 -14.48 -12.41
N ASP A 172 7.23 -14.87 -13.40
CA ASP A 172 7.31 -16.22 -13.91
C ASP A 172 8.19 -17.11 -13.00
N SER A 173 8.06 -18.42 -13.15
CA SER A 173 8.92 -19.36 -12.42
C SER A 173 10.39 -19.27 -12.86
N TYR A 174 10.64 -18.88 -14.10
CA TYR A 174 11.97 -18.73 -14.70
C TYR A 174 12.03 -17.48 -15.59
N SER A 175 13.19 -16.84 -15.65
CA SER A 175 13.49 -15.75 -16.58
C SER A 175 14.84 -15.98 -17.23
N THR A 176 14.97 -15.62 -18.51
CA THR A 176 16.25 -15.60 -19.23
C THR A 176 17.07 -14.33 -18.95
N VAL A 177 16.50 -13.37 -18.21
CA VAL A 177 17.14 -12.09 -17.92
C VAL A 177 17.85 -12.18 -16.56
N ASP A 178 19.18 -12.09 -16.55
CA ASP A 178 20.00 -12.22 -15.35
C ASP A 178 19.59 -11.22 -14.25
N LYS A 179 19.29 -10.00 -14.63
CA LYS A 179 18.81 -8.96 -13.71
C LYS A 179 17.55 -9.38 -12.96
N VAL A 180 16.61 -10.03 -13.62
CA VAL A 180 15.38 -10.55 -13.01
C VAL A 180 15.69 -11.69 -12.05
N ASN A 181 16.62 -12.57 -12.40
CA ASN A 181 17.05 -13.65 -11.52
C ASN A 181 17.78 -13.14 -10.28
N SER A 182 18.60 -12.08 -10.42
CA SER A 182 19.22 -11.39 -9.30
C SER A 182 18.20 -10.80 -8.34
N ILE A 183 17.13 -10.17 -8.85
CA ILE A 183 16.02 -9.65 -8.03
C ILE A 183 15.35 -10.78 -7.24
N LYS A 184 15.00 -11.89 -7.89
CA LYS A 184 14.34 -13.05 -7.25
C LYS A 184 15.22 -13.66 -6.16
N ASN A 185 16.50 -13.87 -6.46
CA ASN A 185 17.47 -14.39 -5.51
C ASN A 185 17.59 -13.46 -4.29
N LEU A 186 17.74 -12.16 -4.53
CA LEU A 186 17.88 -11.18 -3.45
C LEU A 186 16.59 -11.06 -2.62
N ALA A 187 15.41 -11.11 -3.25
CA ALA A 187 14.13 -11.12 -2.53
C ALA A 187 14.03 -12.26 -1.51
N SER A 188 14.57 -13.44 -1.84
CA SER A 188 14.59 -14.61 -0.94
C SER A 188 15.54 -14.44 0.26
N LYS A 189 16.51 -13.52 0.18
CA LYS A 189 17.48 -13.21 1.25
C LYS A 189 16.99 -12.09 2.19
N ILE A 190 15.80 -11.53 1.96
CA ILE A 190 15.24 -10.47 2.79
C ILE A 190 14.49 -11.08 3.98
N ILE A 191 14.76 -10.56 5.17
CA ILE A 191 14.15 -10.98 6.43
C ILE A 191 13.37 -9.78 6.98
N ILE A 192 12.05 -9.95 7.15
CA ILE A 192 11.17 -8.92 7.67
C ILE A 192 10.86 -9.23 9.13
N VAL A 193 10.98 -8.20 9.97
CA VAL A 193 10.74 -8.30 11.42
C VAL A 193 9.81 -7.17 11.84
N SER A 194 8.67 -7.51 12.46
CA SER A 194 7.83 -6.53 13.15
C SER A 194 8.53 -6.09 14.44
N ASP A 195 8.60 -4.78 14.67
CA ASP A 195 9.27 -4.16 15.83
C ASP A 195 8.27 -3.29 16.59
N SER A 196 7.97 -3.68 17.83
CA SER A 196 6.97 -2.98 18.66
C SER A 196 7.33 -1.53 18.95
N GLY A 197 8.63 -1.21 19.10
CA GLY A 197 9.07 0.18 19.31
C GLY A 197 8.87 1.06 18.08
N LEU A 198 8.94 0.46 16.89
CA LEU A 198 8.62 1.15 15.64
C LEU A 198 7.10 1.25 15.42
N ASP A 199 6.35 0.27 15.89
CA ASP A 199 4.89 0.23 15.78
C ASP A 199 4.21 1.35 16.57
N GLU A 200 4.72 1.71 17.75
CA GLU A 200 4.24 2.83 18.57
C GLU A 200 4.24 4.20 17.83
N LEU A 201 5.07 4.33 16.80
CA LEU A 201 5.15 5.55 15.99
C LEU A 201 4.08 5.62 14.89
N TYR A 202 3.46 4.50 14.55
CA TYR A 202 2.37 4.43 13.58
C TYR A 202 1.04 4.84 14.25
N PRO A 203 0.11 5.55 13.58
CA PRO A 203 0.10 5.93 12.17
C PRO A 203 0.81 7.27 11.85
N ASN A 204 1.30 8.00 12.85
CA ASN A 204 1.87 9.34 12.68
C ASN A 204 3.16 9.30 11.85
N LYS A 205 3.96 8.26 12.04
CA LYS A 205 5.18 7.98 11.26
C LYS A 205 5.13 6.57 10.68
N ARG A 206 5.95 6.32 9.68
CA ARG A 206 6.12 5.01 9.05
C ARG A 206 7.60 4.64 9.07
N PRO A 207 8.12 4.25 10.24
CA PRO A 207 9.55 4.02 10.42
C PRO A 207 10.00 2.70 9.81
N SER A 208 11.30 2.64 9.43
CA SER A 208 11.97 1.42 9.03
C SER A 208 13.45 1.50 9.38
N ASN A 209 14.01 0.37 9.79
CA ASN A 209 15.44 0.17 9.99
C ASN A 209 15.89 -0.98 9.08
N VAL A 210 16.93 -0.77 8.29
CA VAL A 210 17.44 -1.76 7.34
C VAL A 210 18.91 -2.03 7.64
N ILE A 211 19.25 -3.31 7.71
CA ILE A 211 20.62 -3.81 7.90
C ILE A 211 20.94 -4.68 6.69
N ILE A 212 21.97 -4.34 5.95
CA ILE A 212 22.51 -5.15 4.85
C ILE A 212 23.79 -5.82 5.37
N LYS A 213 23.87 -7.14 5.22
CA LYS A 213 25.06 -7.92 5.51
C LYS A 213 25.65 -8.43 4.20
N LEU A 214 26.90 -8.14 3.97
CA LEU A 214 27.69 -8.68 2.87
C LEU A 214 28.32 -10.01 3.28
N ASP A 215 28.50 -10.91 2.30
CA ASP A 215 29.21 -12.19 2.47
C ASP A 215 30.72 -12.00 2.56
#